data_77c39f954013486e794e8870689a45a6
#
_entry.id   77c39f954013486e794e8870689a45a6
#
_cell.length_a   1.000
_cell.length_b   1.000
_cell.length_c   1.000
_cell.angle_alpha   90.00
_cell.angle_beta   90.00
_cell.angle_gamma   90.00
#
_symmetry.space_group_name_H-M   'P 1'
#
loop_
_entity.id
_entity.type
_entity.pdbx_description
1 polymer ?
#
loop_
_entity_poly.entity_id
_entity_poly.type
_entity_poly.pdbx_seq_one_letter_code
_entity_poly.pdbx_strand_id
1 'polypeptide(L)'
;GWDYELGDEGSGGWLGKELLRAFTRQCDGRDPAGPLRSLVRQELELADDFDIIAFAQEHMANRSRISALAPLVSKAAAAGDASAQRILERTATEEAEMVAAIVHSIFDEPDDQAAGNIPVTYVGGTFKAGEAILGPLGAALPRCCRLVAPLHEPELGACLILQKRLSLSL
;
A
#
# COMPACT_ATOMS: atom_id res chain seq x y z
N GLY A 1 0.52 10.59 -4.92
CA GLY A 1 -0.64 10.15 -5.65
C GLY A 1 -1.41 11.30 -6.28
N TRP A 2 -2.20 10.99 -7.27
CA TRP A 2 -2.99 11.96 -8.03
C TRP A 2 -4.47 11.96 -7.64
N ASP A 3 -4.91 11.05 -6.86
CA ASP A 3 -6.26 10.84 -6.35
C ASP A 3 -6.68 9.36 -6.52
N TYR A 4 -7.70 8.97 -5.76
CA TYR A 4 -8.29 7.63 -5.70
C TYR A 4 -8.71 7.07 -7.07
N GLU A 5 -9.19 7.92 -7.99
CA GLU A 5 -9.62 7.49 -9.32
C GLU A 5 -8.46 7.32 -10.30
N LEU A 6 -7.39 8.11 -10.17
CA LEU A 6 -6.32 8.19 -11.16
C LEU A 6 -5.03 7.49 -10.74
N GLY A 7 -4.85 7.26 -9.44
CA GLY A 7 -3.60 6.75 -8.90
C GLY A 7 -3.76 6.31 -7.45
N ASP A 8 -2.97 6.92 -6.55
CA ASP A 8 -2.85 6.56 -5.14
C ASP A 8 -2.43 5.09 -4.95
N GLU A 9 -1.56 4.60 -5.86
CA GLU A 9 -0.97 3.25 -5.79
C GLU A 9 -0.36 3.01 -4.41
N GLY A 10 -0.61 1.84 -3.85
CA GLY A 10 -0.20 1.51 -2.48
C GLY A 10 -1.12 2.01 -1.37
N SER A 11 -2.05 2.93 -1.66
CA SER A 11 -3.04 3.36 -0.65
C SER A 11 -4.04 2.26 -0.29
N GLY A 12 -4.69 2.40 0.88
CA GLY A 12 -5.76 1.48 1.28
C GLY A 12 -6.89 1.37 0.25
N GLY A 13 -7.23 2.48 -0.43
CA GLY A 13 -8.24 2.48 -1.48
C GLY A 13 -7.81 1.69 -2.72
N TRP A 14 -6.56 1.85 -3.14
CA TRP A 14 -5.99 1.07 -4.22
C TRP A 14 -5.92 -0.42 -3.86
N LEU A 15 -5.42 -0.76 -2.66
CA LEU A 15 -5.38 -2.13 -2.16
C LEU A 15 -6.77 -2.79 -2.14
N GLY A 16 -7.80 -2.05 -1.71
CA GLY A 16 -9.17 -2.55 -1.72
C GLY A 16 -9.69 -2.83 -3.15
N LYS A 17 -9.38 -1.95 -4.11
CA LYS A 17 -9.72 -2.19 -5.53
C LYS A 17 -9.00 -3.43 -6.07
N GLU A 18 -7.70 -3.59 -5.80
CA GLU A 18 -6.91 -4.75 -6.26
C GLU A 18 -7.40 -6.05 -5.59
N LEU A 19 -7.79 -6.01 -4.30
CA LEU A 19 -8.42 -7.13 -3.62
C LEU A 19 -9.67 -7.62 -4.35
N LEU A 20 -10.58 -6.69 -4.69
CA LEU A 20 -11.83 -7.03 -5.39
C LEU A 20 -11.57 -7.57 -6.80
N ARG A 21 -10.56 -7.03 -7.51
CA ARG A 21 -10.12 -7.57 -8.80
C ARG A 21 -9.56 -8.98 -8.67
N ALA A 22 -8.73 -9.23 -7.66
CA ALA A 22 -8.18 -10.55 -7.39
C ALA A 22 -9.29 -11.56 -7.00
N PHE A 23 -10.28 -11.13 -6.21
CA PHE A 23 -11.44 -11.93 -5.88
C PHE A 23 -12.16 -12.41 -7.14
N THR A 24 -12.52 -11.51 -8.06
CA THR A 24 -13.22 -11.90 -9.31
C THR A 24 -12.40 -12.86 -10.16
N ARG A 25 -11.06 -12.69 -10.22
CA ARG A 25 -10.16 -13.59 -10.94
C ARG A 25 -10.08 -14.99 -10.33
N GLN A 26 -10.19 -15.09 -8.99
CA GLN A 26 -10.27 -16.38 -8.32
C GLN A 26 -11.65 -17.03 -8.48
N CYS A 27 -12.72 -16.24 -8.62
CA CYS A 27 -14.07 -16.76 -8.85
C CYS A 27 -14.23 -17.36 -10.25
N ASP A 28 -13.66 -16.73 -11.29
CA ASP A 28 -13.79 -17.17 -12.68
C ASP A 28 -12.65 -18.08 -13.16
N GLY A 29 -11.71 -18.44 -12.26
CA GLY A 29 -10.64 -19.41 -12.53
C GLY A 29 -9.43 -18.85 -13.28
N ARG A 30 -9.33 -17.52 -13.52
CA ARG A 30 -8.12 -16.91 -14.07
C ARG A 30 -6.94 -16.97 -13.10
N ASP A 31 -7.21 -16.95 -11.79
CA ASP A 31 -6.24 -17.22 -10.74
C ASP A 31 -6.70 -18.42 -9.89
N PRO A 32 -5.79 -19.20 -9.30
CA PRO A 32 -6.16 -20.29 -8.38
C PRO A 32 -6.97 -19.75 -7.21
N ALA A 33 -8.04 -20.45 -6.84
CA ALA A 33 -8.82 -20.14 -5.66
C ALA A 33 -7.94 -20.26 -4.39
N GLY A 34 -8.02 -19.26 -3.53
CA GLY A 34 -7.20 -19.18 -2.32
C GLY A 34 -7.93 -18.53 -1.14
N PRO A 35 -7.23 -18.33 -0.03
CA PRO A 35 -7.75 -17.68 1.17
C PRO A 35 -8.42 -16.32 0.93
N LEU A 36 -7.94 -15.54 -0.05
CA LEU A 36 -8.49 -14.24 -0.42
C LEU A 36 -9.99 -14.33 -0.74
N ARG A 37 -10.38 -15.29 -1.58
CA ARG A 37 -11.78 -15.46 -1.98
C ARG A 37 -12.69 -15.70 -0.77
N SER A 38 -12.27 -16.58 0.13
CA SER A 38 -13.05 -16.91 1.34
C SER A 38 -13.16 -15.71 2.29
N LEU A 39 -12.07 -14.95 2.47
CA LEU A 39 -12.04 -13.76 3.31
C LEU A 39 -12.96 -12.67 2.78
N VAL A 40 -12.96 -12.42 1.48
CA VAL A 40 -13.84 -11.42 0.85
C VAL A 40 -15.31 -11.83 0.97
N ARG A 41 -15.64 -13.09 0.70
CA ARG A 41 -17.01 -13.61 0.89
C ARG A 41 -17.52 -13.39 2.31
N GLN A 42 -16.67 -13.71 3.30
CA GLN A 42 -17.03 -13.56 4.71
C GLN A 42 -17.20 -12.09 5.10
N GLU A 43 -16.27 -11.22 4.71
CA GLU A 43 -16.29 -9.80 5.08
C GLU A 43 -17.47 -9.04 4.47
N LEU A 44 -17.84 -9.40 3.25
CA LEU A 44 -18.94 -8.78 2.52
C LEU A 44 -20.27 -9.54 2.62
N GLU A 45 -20.28 -10.64 3.38
CA GLU A 45 -21.46 -11.49 3.57
C GLU A 45 -22.12 -11.94 2.26
N LEU A 46 -21.29 -12.25 1.23
CA LEU A 46 -21.78 -12.64 -0.08
C LEU A 46 -22.40 -14.05 -0.04
N ALA A 47 -23.66 -14.17 -0.43
CA ALA A 47 -24.33 -15.47 -0.59
C ALA A 47 -23.82 -16.18 -1.85
N ASP A 48 -23.59 -15.44 -2.93
CA ASP A 48 -22.98 -15.90 -4.18
C ASP A 48 -21.82 -14.97 -4.59
N ASP A 49 -20.88 -15.49 -5.39
CA ASP A 49 -19.74 -14.68 -5.86
C ASP A 49 -20.16 -13.52 -6.76
N PHE A 50 -21.28 -13.64 -7.47
CA PHE A 50 -21.81 -12.56 -8.32
C PHE A 50 -22.41 -11.38 -7.53
N ASP A 51 -22.71 -11.56 -6.24
CA ASP A 51 -23.17 -10.46 -5.37
C ASP A 51 -22.13 -9.34 -5.28
N ILE A 52 -20.86 -9.63 -5.59
CA ILE A 52 -19.78 -8.63 -5.68
C ILE A 52 -20.10 -7.52 -6.69
N ILE A 53 -20.91 -7.81 -7.70
CA ILE A 53 -21.29 -6.81 -8.72
C ILE A 53 -22.15 -5.73 -8.08
N ALA A 54 -23.16 -6.13 -7.28
CA ALA A 54 -24.01 -5.18 -6.57
C ALA A 54 -23.20 -4.37 -5.56
N PHE A 55 -22.31 -5.02 -4.79
CA PHE A 55 -21.39 -4.33 -3.88
C PHE A 55 -20.54 -3.29 -4.62
N ALA A 56 -19.96 -3.65 -5.75
CA ALA A 56 -19.12 -2.74 -6.52
C ALA A 56 -19.93 -1.54 -7.07
N GLN A 57 -21.11 -1.77 -7.61
CA GLN A 57 -21.98 -0.69 -8.11
C GLN A 57 -22.33 0.31 -7.03
N GLU A 58 -22.55 -0.14 -5.80
CA GLU A 58 -22.93 0.72 -4.69
C GLU A 58 -21.73 1.42 -4.04
N HIS A 59 -20.58 0.78 -3.97
CA HIS A 59 -19.51 1.20 -3.06
C HIS A 59 -18.19 1.59 -3.73
N MET A 60 -17.96 1.32 -5.02
CA MET A 60 -16.67 1.60 -5.65
C MET A 60 -16.26 3.07 -5.61
N ALA A 61 -17.20 4.01 -5.63
CA ALA A 61 -16.93 5.44 -5.48
C ALA A 61 -16.68 5.87 -4.01
N ASN A 62 -16.99 5.00 -3.04
CA ASN A 62 -16.79 5.29 -1.62
C ASN A 62 -15.38 4.84 -1.17
N ARG A 63 -14.42 5.77 -1.26
CA ARG A 63 -13.01 5.51 -0.87
C ARG A 63 -12.87 4.87 0.50
N SER A 64 -13.61 5.37 1.51
CA SER A 64 -13.50 4.85 2.88
C SER A 64 -13.97 3.41 2.99
N ARG A 65 -15.07 3.06 2.30
CA ARG A 65 -15.60 1.69 2.28
C ARG A 65 -14.63 0.72 1.61
N ILE A 66 -14.05 1.12 0.49
CA ILE A 66 -13.07 0.30 -0.23
C ILE A 66 -11.76 0.19 0.55
N SER A 67 -11.27 1.28 1.15
CA SER A 67 -10.05 1.26 1.97
C SER A 67 -10.18 0.35 3.20
N ALA A 68 -11.37 0.18 3.75
CA ALA A 68 -11.62 -0.71 4.87
C ALA A 68 -11.34 -2.19 4.53
N LEU A 69 -11.30 -2.55 3.25
CA LEU A 69 -10.97 -3.90 2.78
C LEU A 69 -9.46 -4.18 2.71
N ALA A 70 -8.62 -3.16 2.71
CA ALA A 70 -7.17 -3.31 2.58
C ALA A 70 -6.53 -4.31 3.57
N PRO A 71 -6.94 -4.39 4.85
CA PRO A 71 -6.40 -5.38 5.78
C PRO A 71 -6.61 -6.83 5.35
N LEU A 72 -7.59 -7.13 4.49
CA LEU A 72 -7.83 -8.47 3.98
C LEU A 72 -6.70 -8.93 3.05
N VAL A 73 -6.04 -8.00 2.34
CA VAL A 73 -4.86 -8.32 1.51
C VAL A 73 -3.77 -8.92 2.39
N SER A 74 -3.43 -8.24 3.49
CA SER A 74 -2.39 -8.70 4.42
C SER A 74 -2.76 -10.03 5.08
N LYS A 75 -4.04 -10.20 5.47
CA LYS A 75 -4.55 -11.46 6.04
C LYS A 75 -4.45 -12.62 5.04
N ALA A 76 -4.86 -12.38 3.79
CA ALA A 76 -4.79 -13.39 2.73
C ALA A 76 -3.33 -13.74 2.39
N ALA A 77 -2.45 -12.76 2.27
CA ALA A 77 -1.03 -12.97 2.00
C ALA A 77 -0.37 -13.81 3.12
N ALA A 78 -0.66 -13.50 4.39
CA ALA A 78 -0.19 -14.28 5.54
C ALA A 78 -0.72 -15.73 5.54
N ALA A 79 -1.91 -15.96 4.98
CA ALA A 79 -2.49 -17.29 4.78
C ALA A 79 -1.97 -18.00 3.53
N GLY A 80 -0.98 -17.44 2.80
CA GLY A 80 -0.35 -18.04 1.64
C GLY A 80 -1.08 -17.81 0.31
N ASP A 81 -1.98 -16.82 0.23
CA ASP A 81 -2.66 -16.47 -1.02
C ASP A 81 -1.71 -15.77 -1.99
N ALA A 82 -1.42 -16.41 -3.12
CA ALA A 82 -0.48 -15.90 -4.11
C ALA A 82 -0.96 -14.59 -4.77
N SER A 83 -2.28 -14.39 -4.93
CA SER A 83 -2.80 -13.14 -5.48
C SER A 83 -2.61 -11.98 -4.51
N ALA A 84 -2.83 -12.22 -3.22
CA ALA A 84 -2.60 -11.21 -2.19
C ALA A 84 -1.11 -10.87 -2.03
N GLN A 85 -0.22 -11.86 -2.12
CA GLN A 85 1.24 -11.64 -2.12
C GLN A 85 1.66 -10.75 -3.29
N ARG A 86 1.19 -11.05 -4.53
CA ARG A 86 1.46 -10.20 -5.70
C ARG A 86 0.94 -8.75 -5.53
N ILE A 87 -0.20 -8.57 -4.86
CA ILE A 87 -0.70 -7.22 -4.58
C ILE A 87 0.27 -6.46 -3.67
N LEU A 88 0.80 -7.08 -2.62
CA LEU A 88 1.77 -6.43 -1.73
C LEU A 88 3.12 -6.17 -2.43
N GLU A 89 3.61 -7.11 -3.23
CA GLU A 89 4.82 -6.92 -4.04
C GLU A 89 4.68 -5.76 -5.02
N ARG A 90 3.54 -5.68 -5.71
CA ARG A 90 3.25 -4.57 -6.60
C ARG A 90 3.14 -3.23 -5.84
N THR A 91 2.50 -3.22 -4.68
CA THR A 91 2.46 -2.04 -3.80
C THR A 91 3.87 -1.54 -3.50
N ALA A 92 4.77 -2.43 -3.10
CA ALA A 92 6.14 -2.08 -2.80
C ALA A 92 6.89 -1.50 -4.02
N THR A 93 6.64 -2.05 -5.21
CA THR A 93 7.23 -1.55 -6.46
C THR A 93 6.75 -0.13 -6.78
N GLU A 94 5.44 0.12 -6.75
CA GLU A 94 4.85 1.42 -7.02
C GLU A 94 5.36 2.49 -6.02
N GLU A 95 5.46 2.13 -4.73
CA GLU A 95 6.01 3.02 -3.71
C GLU A 95 7.51 3.30 -3.93
N ALA A 96 8.30 2.30 -4.33
CA ALA A 96 9.70 2.49 -4.66
C ALA A 96 9.90 3.37 -5.90
N GLU A 97 9.04 3.25 -6.91
CA GLU A 97 9.05 4.12 -8.10
C GLU A 97 8.75 5.57 -7.74
N MET A 98 7.79 5.82 -6.82
CA MET A 98 7.55 7.18 -6.31
C MET A 98 8.78 7.75 -5.59
N VAL A 99 9.46 6.94 -4.77
CA VAL A 99 10.70 7.34 -4.11
C VAL A 99 11.79 7.64 -5.15
N ALA A 100 11.96 6.78 -6.15
CA ALA A 100 12.94 6.98 -7.21
C ALA A 100 12.70 8.30 -7.96
N ALA A 101 11.45 8.59 -8.32
CA ALA A 101 11.07 9.84 -8.99
C ALA A 101 11.41 11.08 -8.15
N ILE A 102 11.17 11.02 -6.82
CA ILE A 102 11.52 12.11 -5.90
C ILE A 102 13.04 12.27 -5.81
N VAL A 103 13.77 11.18 -5.65
CA VAL A 103 15.25 11.21 -5.58
C VAL A 103 15.84 11.83 -6.83
N HIS A 104 15.39 11.41 -8.01
CA HIS A 104 15.84 12.00 -9.28
C HIS A 104 15.46 13.48 -9.44
N SER A 105 14.39 13.94 -8.80
CA SER A 105 14.00 15.36 -8.86
C SER A 105 14.79 16.25 -7.91
N ILE A 106 15.40 15.69 -6.87
CA ILE A 106 16.12 16.43 -5.82
C ILE A 106 17.64 16.41 -6.04
N PHE A 107 18.16 15.31 -6.56
CA PHE A 107 19.60 15.11 -6.76
C PHE A 107 19.92 15.07 -8.26
N ASP A 108 20.86 15.91 -8.72
CA ASP A 108 21.27 15.94 -10.12
C ASP A 108 21.90 14.62 -10.58
N GLU A 109 22.65 13.97 -9.71
CA GLU A 109 23.33 12.68 -9.96
C GLU A 109 23.06 11.71 -8.79
N PRO A 110 21.85 11.13 -8.71
CA PRO A 110 21.48 10.28 -7.58
C PRO A 110 22.33 9.01 -7.48
N ASP A 111 22.89 8.52 -8.59
CA ASP A 111 23.74 7.33 -8.62
C ASP A 111 25.12 7.56 -7.99
N ASP A 112 25.57 8.82 -7.90
CA ASP A 112 26.82 9.20 -7.22
C ASP A 112 26.68 9.24 -5.69
N GLN A 113 25.45 9.18 -5.17
CA GLN A 113 25.20 9.09 -3.75
C GLN A 113 25.70 7.75 -3.20
N ALA A 114 26.33 7.79 -2.05
CA ALA A 114 26.76 6.55 -1.38
C ALA A 114 25.57 5.64 -1.08
N ALA A 115 25.76 4.34 -1.22
CA ALA A 115 24.72 3.36 -0.98
C ALA A 115 24.08 3.54 0.40
N GLY A 116 22.75 3.62 0.47
CA GLY A 116 21.98 3.78 1.70
C GLY A 116 22.12 5.13 2.41
N ASN A 117 22.65 6.16 1.74
CA ASN A 117 22.86 7.48 2.34
C ASN A 117 21.54 8.25 2.54
N ILE A 118 20.52 8.01 1.71
CA ILE A 118 19.23 8.69 1.77
C ILE A 118 18.26 7.87 2.61
N PRO A 119 17.89 8.31 3.82
CA PRO A 119 16.90 7.60 4.63
C PRO A 119 15.50 7.83 4.05
N VAL A 120 14.76 6.73 3.89
CA VAL A 120 13.35 6.72 3.50
C VAL A 120 12.55 6.17 4.66
N THR A 121 11.56 6.89 5.13
CA THR A 121 10.64 6.42 6.17
C THR A 121 9.23 6.30 5.64
N TYR A 122 8.38 5.63 6.37
CA TYR A 122 7.03 5.29 5.94
C TYR A 122 6.00 5.65 7.00
N VAL A 123 4.77 5.95 6.56
CA VAL A 123 3.62 6.20 7.43
C VAL A 123 2.34 5.79 6.72
N GLY A 124 1.42 5.21 7.45
CA GLY A 124 0.09 4.84 6.93
C GLY A 124 -0.32 3.41 7.26
N GLY A 125 -1.60 3.12 6.99
CA GLY A 125 -2.22 1.84 7.33
C GLY A 125 -1.67 0.63 6.56
N THR A 126 -1.21 0.83 5.34
CA THR A 126 -0.63 -0.20 4.47
C THR A 126 0.60 -0.86 5.12
N PHE A 127 1.45 -0.08 5.79
CA PHE A 127 2.67 -0.58 6.43
C PHE A 127 2.42 -1.44 7.68
N LYS A 128 1.17 -1.50 8.17
CA LYS A 128 0.76 -2.46 9.22
C LYS A 128 0.86 -3.92 8.76
N ALA A 129 1.01 -4.17 7.46
CA ALA A 129 1.35 -5.49 6.91
C ALA A 129 2.77 -5.95 7.30
N GLY A 130 3.60 -5.08 7.91
CA GLY A 130 4.93 -5.42 8.40
C GLY A 130 5.87 -5.92 7.30
N GLU A 131 6.62 -6.97 7.57
CA GLU A 131 7.61 -7.52 6.63
C GLU A 131 7.04 -7.93 5.27
N ALA A 132 5.74 -8.22 5.18
CA ALA A 132 5.10 -8.56 3.92
C ALA A 132 5.13 -7.41 2.89
N ILE A 133 5.27 -6.16 3.35
CA ILE A 133 5.47 -5.00 2.48
C ILE A 133 6.83 -4.35 2.68
N LEU A 134 7.34 -4.25 3.91
CA LEU A 134 8.59 -3.55 4.19
C LEU A 134 9.80 -4.26 3.58
N GLY A 135 9.81 -5.60 3.57
CA GLY A 135 10.84 -6.39 2.92
C GLY A 135 10.93 -6.13 1.40
N PRO A 136 9.85 -6.36 0.64
CA PRO A 136 9.81 -6.03 -0.79
C PRO A 136 10.11 -4.55 -1.08
N LEU A 137 9.57 -3.61 -0.30
CA LEU A 137 9.85 -2.18 -0.48
C LEU A 137 11.33 -1.88 -0.29
N GLY A 138 11.94 -2.35 0.80
CA GLY A 138 13.36 -2.14 1.04
C GLY A 138 14.25 -2.70 -0.07
N ALA A 139 13.86 -3.84 -0.64
CA ALA A 139 14.56 -4.45 -1.78
C ALA A 139 14.39 -3.69 -3.10
N ALA A 140 13.25 -3.01 -3.29
CA ALA A 140 12.92 -2.27 -4.52
C ALA A 140 13.43 -0.82 -4.51
N LEU A 141 13.80 -0.26 -3.36
CA LEU A 141 14.30 1.10 -3.26
C LEU A 141 15.58 1.32 -4.09
N PRO A 142 15.80 2.55 -4.63
CA PRO A 142 17.06 2.92 -5.25
C PRO A 142 18.25 2.63 -4.34
N ARG A 143 19.40 2.23 -4.91
CA ARG A 143 20.60 1.85 -4.17
C ARG A 143 21.08 2.91 -3.17
N CYS A 144 20.91 4.19 -3.50
CA CYS A 144 21.26 5.31 -2.61
C CYS A 144 20.32 5.45 -1.41
N CYS A 145 19.16 4.78 -1.41
CA CYS A 145 18.17 4.84 -0.36
C CYS A 145 18.30 3.69 0.63
N ARG A 146 17.82 3.92 1.86
CA ARG A 146 17.60 2.86 2.86
C ARG A 146 16.30 3.08 3.60
N LEU A 147 15.55 2.02 3.79
CA LEU A 147 14.32 2.06 4.58
C LEU A 147 14.67 2.17 6.06
N VAL A 148 14.02 3.09 6.76
CA VAL A 148 14.20 3.30 8.20
C VAL A 148 12.84 3.39 8.89
N ALA A 149 12.77 2.86 10.11
CA ALA A 149 11.56 2.98 10.92
C ALA A 149 11.28 4.47 11.25
N PRO A 150 10.00 4.88 11.31
CA PRO A 150 9.63 6.21 11.74
C PRO A 150 10.09 6.45 13.19
N LEU A 151 10.63 7.64 13.46
CA LEU A 151 11.09 8.01 14.80
C LEU A 151 9.92 8.38 15.72
N HIS A 152 8.86 8.88 15.15
CA HIS A 152 7.70 9.40 15.88
C HIS A 152 6.41 9.11 15.12
N GLU A 153 5.30 9.13 15.83
CA GLU A 153 3.98 9.14 15.21
C GLU A 153 3.78 10.41 14.36
N PRO A 154 2.98 10.34 13.27
CA PRO A 154 2.81 11.44 12.32
C PRO A 154 2.37 12.76 12.94
N GLU A 155 1.53 12.70 13.97
CA GLU A 155 1.02 13.88 14.70
C GLU A 155 2.14 14.65 15.38
N LEU A 156 3.08 13.95 16.02
CA LEU A 156 4.24 14.57 16.63
C LEU A 156 5.17 15.17 15.56
N GLY A 157 5.35 14.46 14.45
CA GLY A 157 6.11 14.97 13.31
C GLY A 157 5.56 16.31 12.80
N ALA A 158 4.25 16.42 12.65
CA ALA A 158 3.57 17.66 12.27
C ALA A 158 3.82 18.81 13.29
N CYS A 159 3.74 18.51 14.58
CA CYS A 159 4.02 19.47 15.64
C CYS A 159 5.48 19.98 15.60
N LEU A 160 6.45 19.08 15.37
CA LEU A 160 7.87 19.45 15.29
C LEU A 160 8.16 20.34 14.06
N ILE A 161 7.51 20.06 12.92
CA ILE A 161 7.61 20.92 11.74
C ILE A 161 7.06 22.31 12.01
N LEU A 162 5.88 22.39 12.65
CA LEU A 162 5.25 23.67 13.00
C LEU A 162 6.11 24.46 13.98
N GLN A 163 6.62 23.81 15.02
CA GLN A 163 7.54 24.42 15.98
C GLN A 163 8.75 25.04 15.29
N LYS A 164 9.42 24.27 14.40
CA LYS A 164 10.58 24.75 13.64
C LYS A 164 10.23 25.95 12.76
N ARG A 165 9.07 25.93 12.07
CA ARG A 165 8.64 27.03 11.17
C ARG A 165 8.30 28.30 11.94
N LEU A 166 7.74 28.19 13.11
CA LEU A 166 7.36 29.34 13.95
C LEU A 166 8.49 29.81 14.86
N SER A 167 9.68 29.15 14.82
CA SER A 167 10.81 29.43 15.70
C SER A 167 10.43 29.39 17.18
N LEU A 168 9.46 28.56 17.56
CA LEU A 168 9.03 28.39 18.95
C LEU A 168 10.07 27.54 19.70
N SER A 169 10.49 28.04 20.86
CA SER A 169 11.27 27.23 21.82
C SER A 169 10.31 26.44 22.70
N LEU A 170 10.54 25.17 22.85
CA LEU A 170 9.90 24.34 23.90
C LEU A 170 10.78 24.33 25.13
#